data_4273e6beffd6bd7f8f2991e0e23510b2
#
_entry.id   4273e6beffd6bd7f8f2991e0e23510b2
#
_cell.length_a   1.000
_cell.length_b   1.000
_cell.length_c   1.000
_cell.angle_alpha   90.00
_cell.angle_beta   90.00
_cell.angle_gamma   90.00
#
_symmetry.space_group_name_H-M   'P 1'
#
loop_
_entity.id
_entity.type
_entity.pdbx_description
1 polymer ?
#
loop_
_entity_poly.entity_id
_entity_poly.type
_entity_poly.pdbx_seq_one_letter_code
_entity_poly.pdbx_strand_id
1 'polypeptide(L)'
;MSQKKAINLFTIGFTQKSAEQFFDTLMKAGVRRVIDTRLKNVSQLAGFAKRKDLEYFLRTIGNIQYVHILDLAPTQDILDDYKKKKGEWDVYEQKFLDLMGERQMNTRFHRIF
;
A
#
# COMPACT_ATOMS: atom_id res chain seq x y z
N MET A 1 14.73 29.44 -4.82
CA MET A 1 13.33 29.21 -5.18
C MET A 1 12.99 27.76 -4.96
N SER A 2 12.23 27.48 -3.93
CA SER A 2 11.81 26.11 -3.67
C SER A 2 10.69 25.74 -4.62
N GLN A 3 10.99 24.91 -5.60
CA GLN A 3 9.93 24.27 -6.36
C GLN A 3 9.35 23.15 -5.52
N LYS A 4 8.09 23.27 -5.18
CA LYS A 4 7.37 22.14 -4.61
C LYS A 4 7.29 21.09 -5.69
N LYS A 5 8.01 19.99 -5.50
CA LYS A 5 7.85 18.84 -6.38
C LYS A 5 6.44 18.30 -6.20
N ALA A 6 5.68 18.26 -7.28
CA ALA A 6 4.39 17.60 -7.25
C ALA A 6 4.61 16.12 -6.98
N ILE A 7 3.93 15.58 -5.96
CA ILE A 7 3.93 14.17 -5.68
C ILE A 7 2.75 13.55 -6.40
N ASN A 8 3.03 12.65 -7.33
CA ASN A 8 1.99 11.88 -8.00
C ASN A 8 1.74 10.62 -7.21
N LEU A 9 0.57 10.53 -6.60
CA LEU A 9 0.18 9.39 -5.78
C LEU A 9 -0.81 8.52 -6.52
N PHE A 10 -0.49 7.23 -6.64
CA PHE A 10 -1.36 6.23 -7.25
C PHE A 10 -1.64 5.13 -6.24
N THR A 11 -2.78 4.48 -6.39
CA THR A 11 -3.08 3.28 -5.61
C THR A 11 -3.16 2.08 -6.53
N ILE A 12 -2.75 0.92 -6.02
CA ILE A 12 -2.81 -0.32 -6.78
C ILE A 12 -3.09 -1.48 -5.84
N GLY A 13 -3.93 -2.42 -6.29
CA GLY A 13 -4.12 -3.70 -5.62
C GLY A 13 -3.44 -4.81 -6.39
N PHE A 14 -3.06 -5.87 -5.70
CA PHE A 14 -2.43 -7.03 -6.32
C PHE A 14 -3.41 -8.18 -6.55
N THR A 15 -4.60 -8.12 -5.97
CA THR A 15 -5.59 -9.20 -6.03
C THR A 15 -6.12 -9.34 -7.46
N GLN A 16 -6.26 -10.57 -7.93
CA GLN A 16 -6.77 -10.89 -9.25
C GLN A 16 -5.97 -10.27 -10.40
N LYS A 17 -4.70 -9.99 -10.15
CA LYS A 17 -3.77 -9.52 -11.18
C LYS A 17 -2.65 -10.53 -11.37
N SER A 18 -2.22 -10.72 -12.60
CA SER A 18 -0.98 -11.43 -12.87
C SER A 18 0.21 -10.55 -12.49
N ALA A 19 1.37 -11.18 -12.29
CA ALA A 19 2.60 -10.43 -12.07
C ALA A 19 2.86 -9.45 -13.22
N GLU A 20 2.67 -9.89 -14.45
CA GLU A 20 2.84 -9.04 -15.62
C GLU A 20 1.95 -7.80 -15.56
N GLN A 21 0.66 -7.97 -15.29
CA GLN A 21 -0.27 -6.85 -15.18
C GLN A 21 0.13 -5.88 -14.08
N PHE A 22 0.53 -6.41 -12.93
CA PHE A 22 0.91 -5.61 -11.78
C PHE A 22 2.15 -4.76 -12.08
N PHE A 23 3.23 -5.41 -12.53
CA PHE A 23 4.49 -4.71 -12.77
C PHE A 23 4.43 -3.80 -14.00
N ASP A 24 3.73 -4.20 -15.05
CA ASP A 24 3.53 -3.34 -16.22
C ASP A 24 2.77 -2.06 -15.87
N THR A 25 1.76 -2.17 -15.03
CA THR A 25 0.99 -1.01 -14.58
C THR A 25 1.90 -0.01 -13.84
N LEU A 26 2.76 -0.51 -12.95
CA LEU A 26 3.71 0.33 -12.23
C LEU A 26 4.71 0.99 -13.17
N MET A 27 5.23 0.22 -14.11
CA MET A 27 6.21 0.74 -15.07
C MET A 27 5.61 1.82 -15.97
N LYS A 28 4.41 1.60 -16.48
CA LYS A 28 3.73 2.57 -17.34
C LYS A 28 3.38 3.85 -16.61
N ALA A 29 3.10 3.77 -15.32
CA ALA A 29 2.80 4.94 -14.50
C ALA A 29 4.06 5.70 -14.07
N GLY A 30 5.26 5.17 -14.33
CA GLY A 30 6.51 5.79 -13.93
C GLY A 30 6.75 5.80 -12.43
N VAL A 31 6.25 4.79 -11.73
CA VAL A 31 6.37 4.69 -10.28
C VAL A 31 7.83 4.49 -9.89
N ARG A 32 8.29 5.26 -8.90
CA ARG A 32 9.67 5.16 -8.38
C ARG A 32 9.73 4.51 -7.00
N ARG A 33 8.63 4.50 -6.27
CA ARG A 33 8.54 3.94 -4.93
C ARG A 33 7.18 3.32 -4.72
N VAL A 34 7.18 2.10 -4.19
CA VAL A 34 5.96 1.44 -3.74
C VAL A 34 5.93 1.47 -2.22
N ILE A 35 4.84 1.97 -1.67
CA ILE A 35 4.61 1.97 -0.23
C ILE A 35 3.60 0.87 0.06
N ASP A 36 4.06 -0.15 0.78
CA ASP A 36 3.22 -1.27 1.18
C ASP A 36 2.49 -0.91 2.47
N THR A 37 1.17 -0.85 2.39
CA THR A 37 0.32 -0.47 3.51
C THR A 37 -0.41 -1.67 4.10
N ARG A 38 0.01 -2.90 3.77
CA ARG A 38 -0.63 -4.11 4.27
C ARG A 38 -0.20 -4.40 5.70
N LEU A 39 -1.15 -4.84 6.53
CA LEU A 39 -0.84 -5.29 7.88
C LEU A 39 0.05 -6.53 7.84
N LYS A 40 -0.32 -7.51 7.01
CA LYS A 40 0.45 -8.73 6.79
C LYS A 40 0.83 -8.81 5.33
N ASN A 41 2.12 -8.68 5.05
CA ASN A 41 2.64 -8.67 3.69
C ASN A 41 3.33 -9.98 3.29
N VAL A 42 3.11 -11.03 4.07
CA VAL A 42 3.64 -12.37 3.80
C VAL A 42 2.54 -13.33 3.33
N SER A 43 1.42 -12.77 2.84
CA SER A 43 0.27 -13.54 2.38
C SER A 43 0.62 -14.49 1.25
N GLN A 44 -0.01 -15.66 1.24
CA GLN A 44 0.15 -16.68 0.22
C GLN A 44 -0.71 -16.43 -1.03
N LEU A 45 -1.61 -15.44 -0.99
CA LEU A 45 -2.61 -15.24 -2.05
C LEU A 45 -2.01 -14.86 -3.40
N ALA A 46 -0.85 -14.19 -3.39
CA ALA A 46 -0.12 -13.89 -4.61
C ALA A 46 1.36 -13.99 -4.32
N GLY A 47 2.02 -14.97 -4.93
CA GLY A 47 3.45 -15.24 -4.67
C GLY A 47 4.33 -14.03 -4.91
N PHE A 48 4.09 -13.29 -6.00
CA PHE A 48 4.90 -12.12 -6.34
C PHE A 48 4.70 -10.94 -5.37
N ALA A 49 3.63 -10.94 -4.56
CA ALA A 49 3.31 -9.85 -3.64
C ALA A 49 3.78 -10.12 -2.20
N LYS A 50 4.49 -11.22 -1.94
CA LYS A 50 5.14 -11.43 -0.65
C LYS A 50 6.26 -10.42 -0.48
N ARG A 51 6.43 -9.90 0.74
CA ARG A 51 7.36 -8.81 1.01
C ARG A 51 8.73 -8.94 0.36
N LYS A 52 9.41 -10.07 0.61
CA LYS A 52 10.78 -10.26 0.11
C LYS A 52 10.83 -10.38 -1.41
N ASP A 53 9.87 -11.11 -1.96
CA ASP A 53 9.79 -11.30 -3.40
C ASP A 53 9.36 -10.01 -4.09
N LEU A 54 8.39 -9.31 -3.52
CA LEU A 54 7.92 -8.03 -4.06
C LEU A 54 9.05 -7.00 -4.10
N GLU A 55 9.81 -6.87 -3.02
CA GLU A 55 10.95 -5.96 -2.96
C GLU A 55 11.99 -6.28 -4.02
N TYR A 56 12.32 -7.56 -4.15
CA TYR A 56 13.28 -8.03 -5.16
C TYR A 56 12.80 -7.73 -6.57
N PHE A 57 11.54 -8.07 -6.87
CA PHE A 57 10.98 -7.86 -8.21
C PHE A 57 10.89 -6.38 -8.56
N LEU A 58 10.47 -5.54 -7.65
CA LEU A 58 10.37 -4.09 -7.89
C LEU A 58 11.75 -3.50 -8.23
N ARG A 59 12.77 -3.89 -7.49
CA ARG A 59 14.13 -3.42 -7.72
C ARG A 59 14.69 -3.94 -9.04
N THR A 60 14.47 -5.21 -9.32
CA THR A 60 15.04 -5.88 -10.49
C THR A 60 14.34 -5.49 -11.79
N ILE A 61 13.01 -5.43 -11.77
CA ILE A 61 12.21 -5.17 -12.97
C ILE A 61 12.23 -3.69 -13.32
N GLY A 62 12.07 -2.81 -12.33
CA GLY A 62 11.85 -1.39 -12.59
C GLY A 62 12.72 -0.43 -11.81
N ASN A 63 13.70 -0.92 -11.06
CA ASN A 63 14.49 -0.08 -10.15
C ASN A 63 13.59 0.75 -9.24
N ILE A 64 12.52 0.12 -8.73
CA ILE A 64 11.52 0.74 -7.89
C ILE A 64 11.85 0.45 -6.42
N GLN A 65 11.83 1.48 -5.59
CA GLN A 65 12.07 1.33 -4.16
C GLN A 65 10.84 0.73 -3.49
N TYR A 66 11.06 -0.05 -2.44
CA TYR A 66 10.00 -0.66 -1.64
C TYR A 66 10.11 -0.18 -0.19
N VAL A 67 8.98 0.27 0.36
CA VAL A 67 8.88 0.67 1.77
C VAL A 67 7.62 0.06 2.35
N HIS A 68 7.73 -0.56 3.51
CA HIS A 68 6.57 -1.05 4.26
C HIS A 68 6.30 -0.10 5.42
N ILE A 69 5.12 0.51 5.44
CA ILE A 69 4.73 1.46 6.49
C ILE A 69 3.53 0.90 7.23
N LEU A 70 3.78 0.32 8.38
CA LEU A 70 2.76 -0.33 9.19
C LEU A 70 1.72 0.66 9.71
N ASP A 71 2.13 1.89 9.96
CA ASP A 71 1.22 2.94 10.43
C ASP A 71 0.14 3.30 9.43
N LEU A 72 0.31 2.94 8.16
CA LEU A 72 -0.71 3.10 7.14
C LEU A 72 -1.61 1.88 7.00
N ALA A 73 -1.34 0.82 7.77
CA ALA A 73 -2.13 -0.41 7.72
C ALA A 73 -3.30 -0.34 8.70
N PRO A 74 -4.42 -0.99 8.38
CA PRO A 74 -5.49 -1.16 9.36
C PRO A 74 -5.05 -2.09 10.48
N THR A 75 -5.71 -2.02 11.63
CA THR A 75 -5.50 -3.00 12.69
C THR A 75 -6.16 -4.32 12.33
N GLN A 76 -5.76 -5.40 13.01
CA GLN A 76 -6.35 -6.72 12.80
C GLN A 76 -7.85 -6.69 13.10
N ASP A 77 -8.27 -5.96 14.14
CA ASP A 77 -9.67 -5.85 14.52
C ASP A 77 -10.52 -5.24 13.41
N ILE A 78 -10.02 -4.18 12.78
CA ILE A 78 -10.71 -3.52 11.67
C ILE A 78 -10.85 -4.46 10.48
N LEU A 79 -9.78 -5.18 10.15
CA LEU A 79 -9.80 -6.16 9.06
C LEU A 79 -10.76 -7.30 9.35
N ASP A 80 -10.74 -7.83 10.57
CA ASP A 80 -11.59 -8.95 10.96
C ASP A 80 -13.06 -8.56 10.91
N ASP A 81 -13.40 -7.38 11.38
CA ASP A 81 -14.78 -6.90 11.31
C ASP A 81 -15.27 -6.81 9.87
N TYR A 82 -14.44 -6.33 8.97
CA TYR A 82 -14.82 -6.23 7.57
C TYR A 82 -14.94 -7.59 6.91
N LYS A 83 -13.98 -8.49 7.14
CA LYS A 83 -13.94 -9.80 6.48
C LYS A 83 -14.91 -10.82 7.06
N LYS A 84 -14.96 -10.92 8.39
CA LYS A 84 -15.72 -11.97 9.07
C LYS A 84 -17.19 -11.63 9.22
N LYS A 85 -17.49 -10.36 9.46
CA LYS A 85 -18.86 -9.89 9.67
C LYS A 85 -19.49 -9.36 8.40
N LYS A 86 -18.82 -9.48 7.27
CA LYS A 86 -19.25 -8.90 5.99
C LYS A 86 -19.66 -7.44 6.17
N GLY A 87 -18.83 -6.69 6.91
CA GLY A 87 -19.07 -5.30 7.22
C GLY A 87 -19.22 -4.44 5.98
N GLU A 88 -19.99 -3.38 6.09
CA GLU A 88 -20.13 -2.41 5.02
C GLU A 88 -18.82 -1.66 4.82
N TRP A 89 -18.52 -1.34 3.58
CA TRP A 89 -17.33 -0.58 3.24
C TRP A 89 -17.25 0.75 3.99
N ASP A 90 -18.38 1.43 4.14
CA ASP A 90 -18.43 2.72 4.82
C ASP A 90 -17.97 2.62 6.27
N VAL A 91 -18.33 1.54 6.95
CA VAL A 91 -17.91 1.30 8.33
C VAL A 91 -16.40 1.05 8.39
N TYR A 92 -15.88 0.24 7.49
CA TYR A 92 -14.45 -0.02 7.39
C TYR A 92 -13.68 1.28 7.13
N GLU A 93 -14.14 2.05 6.17
CA GLU A 93 -13.51 3.32 5.79
C GLU A 93 -13.46 4.27 6.97
N GLN A 94 -14.57 4.42 7.71
CA GLN A 94 -14.62 5.32 8.86
C GLN A 94 -13.65 4.87 9.95
N LYS A 95 -13.62 3.57 10.27
CA LYS A 95 -12.69 3.03 11.26
C LYS A 95 -11.24 3.24 10.85
N PHE A 96 -10.95 3.06 9.58
CA PHE A 96 -9.60 3.28 9.05
C PHE A 96 -9.20 4.75 9.14
N LEU A 97 -10.10 5.66 8.77
CA LEU A 97 -9.84 7.09 8.85
C LEU A 97 -9.64 7.56 10.29
N ASP A 98 -10.45 7.03 11.23
CA ASP A 98 -10.29 7.32 12.65
C ASP A 98 -8.91 6.86 13.15
N LEU A 99 -8.48 5.67 12.74
CA LEU A 99 -7.18 5.13 13.09
C LEU A 99 -6.05 6.02 12.54
N MET A 100 -6.17 6.46 11.31
CA MET A 100 -5.17 7.36 10.72
C MET A 100 -5.12 8.70 11.45
N GLY A 101 -6.26 9.19 11.90
CA GLY A 101 -6.33 10.39 12.73
C GLY A 101 -5.62 10.21 14.07
N GLU A 102 -5.86 9.09 14.75
CA GLU A 102 -5.18 8.75 16.00
C GLU A 102 -3.67 8.68 15.83
N ARG A 103 -3.20 8.15 14.71
CA ARG A 103 -1.78 8.04 14.38
C ARG A 103 -1.20 9.33 13.84
N GLN A 104 -2.01 10.38 13.66
CA GLN A 104 -1.60 11.67 13.11
C GLN A 104 -0.94 11.55 11.74
N MET A 105 -1.45 10.67 10.90
CA MET A 105 -0.84 10.39 9.59
C MET A 105 -0.90 11.59 8.65
N ASN A 106 -1.93 12.44 8.75
CA ASN A 106 -2.01 13.65 7.95
C ASN A 106 -0.82 14.59 8.20
N THR A 107 -0.30 14.63 9.43
CA THR A 107 0.89 15.42 9.78
C THR A 107 2.17 14.70 9.40
N ARG A 108 2.20 13.36 9.59
CA ARG A 108 3.37 12.53 9.32
C ARG A 108 3.59 12.26 7.83
N PHE A 109 2.59 12.50 7.02
CA PHE A 109 2.59 12.17 5.60
C PHE A 109 3.76 12.82 4.85
N HIS A 110 4.09 14.05 5.20
CA HIS A 110 5.22 14.76 4.59
C HIS A 110 6.58 14.11 4.87
N ARG A 111 6.69 13.38 5.98
CA ARG A 111 7.93 12.69 6.32
C ARG A 111 8.10 11.38 5.58
N ILE A 112 6.99 10.82 5.08
CA ILE A 112 6.96 9.55 4.34
C ILE A 112 7.33 9.80 2.88
N PHE A 113 6.86 10.86 2.33
CA PHE A 113 7.07 11.24 0.94
C PHE A 113 8.04 12.42 0.81
#